data_7bf9c16907ec557fa6fb9b3ca729501e
#
_entry.id   7bf9c16907ec557fa6fb9b3ca729501e
#
_cell.length_a   1.000
_cell.length_b   1.000
_cell.length_c   1.000
_cell.angle_alpha   90.00
_cell.angle_beta   90.00
_cell.angle_gamma   90.00
#
_symmetry.space_group_name_H-M   'P 1'
#
loop_
_entity.id
_entity.type
_entity.pdbx_description
1 polymer ?
#
loop_
_entity_poly.entity_id
_entity_poly.type
_entity_poly.pdbx_seq_one_letter_code
_entity_poly.pdbx_strand_id
1 'polypeptide(L)'
;MKNALVNLVNISKSFDNQMVLDDLNLYIRENEFLTLLGPSGCGKTTTLRILGGFETPDKGQVIFEGRDITNLPPNKRNLNTVFQKYALFPHMTIAENIAFGLKISGKSKSYINDKIKYALKLVNLDGFENRMPDSLSGGQTARRA
;
A
#
# COMPACT_ATOMS: atom_id res chain seq x y z
N MET A 1 -1.46 7.07 -26.04
CA MET A 1 -2.15 7.05 -24.74
C MET A 1 -1.50 8.09 -23.83
N LYS A 2 -1.81 9.38 -24.10
CA LYS A 2 -1.32 10.50 -23.31
C LYS A 2 -2.20 10.59 -22.06
N ASN A 3 -1.62 10.49 -20.84
CA ASN A 3 -2.17 10.67 -19.48
C ASN A 3 -2.52 9.39 -18.67
N ALA A 4 -1.91 8.24 -18.90
CA ALA A 4 -1.95 7.17 -17.91
C ALA A 4 -0.90 7.45 -16.83
N LEU A 5 -1.32 7.55 -15.55
CA LEU A 5 -0.43 7.63 -14.39
C LEU A 5 0.28 6.30 -14.19
N VAL A 6 -0.50 5.20 -14.30
CA VAL A 6 -0.01 3.82 -14.21
C VAL A 6 -0.37 3.08 -15.49
N ASN A 7 0.53 2.27 -15.99
CA ASN A 7 0.27 1.38 -17.11
C ASN A 7 0.93 0.02 -16.86
N LEU A 8 0.13 -1.04 -16.79
CA LEU A 8 0.56 -2.43 -16.82
C LEU A 8 0.50 -2.90 -18.27
N VAL A 9 1.63 -3.33 -18.82
CA VAL A 9 1.75 -3.69 -20.23
C VAL A 9 2.14 -5.16 -20.36
N ASN A 10 1.27 -5.97 -20.92
CA ASN A 10 1.48 -7.40 -21.23
C ASN A 10 1.97 -8.20 -20.01
N ILE A 11 1.41 -7.91 -18.83
CA ILE A 11 1.81 -8.54 -17.57
C ILE A 11 1.36 -10.01 -17.54
N SER A 12 2.34 -10.91 -17.42
CA SER A 12 2.09 -12.33 -17.17
C SER A 12 2.76 -12.77 -15.87
N LYS A 13 2.09 -13.64 -15.11
CA LYS A 13 2.60 -14.18 -13.86
C LYS A 13 2.07 -15.57 -13.61
N SER A 14 2.97 -16.48 -13.27
CA SER A 14 2.66 -17.86 -12.86
C SER A 14 3.21 -18.15 -11.46
N PHE A 15 2.54 -19.04 -10.73
CA PHE A 15 3.02 -19.65 -9.49
C PHE A 15 2.88 -21.16 -9.61
N ASP A 16 3.91 -21.92 -9.29
CA ASP A 16 3.92 -23.40 -9.34
C ASP A 16 3.35 -23.95 -10.66
N ASN A 17 3.79 -23.39 -11.79
CA ASN A 17 3.31 -23.69 -13.15
C ASN A 17 1.82 -23.38 -13.42
N GLN A 18 1.13 -22.72 -12.51
CA GLN A 18 -0.23 -22.23 -12.72
C GLN A 18 -0.21 -20.77 -13.16
N MET A 19 -0.71 -20.49 -14.35
CA MET A 19 -0.88 -19.12 -14.86
C MET A 19 -1.95 -18.39 -14.04
N VAL A 20 -1.60 -17.25 -13.46
CA VAL A 20 -2.50 -16.40 -12.65
C VAL A 20 -2.83 -15.10 -13.37
N LEU A 21 -1.87 -14.54 -14.10
CA LEU A 21 -2.07 -13.40 -14.99
C LEU A 21 -1.51 -13.77 -16.35
N ASP A 22 -2.30 -13.57 -17.39
CA ASP A 22 -1.94 -13.84 -18.78
C ASP A 22 -2.18 -12.59 -19.64
N ASP A 23 -1.09 -11.99 -20.09
CA ASP A 23 -1.11 -10.80 -20.96
C ASP A 23 -2.00 -9.64 -20.46
N LEU A 24 -2.01 -9.40 -19.15
CA LEU A 24 -2.83 -8.36 -18.53
C LEU A 24 -2.36 -6.98 -18.99
N ASN A 25 -3.28 -6.23 -19.57
CA ASN A 25 -3.10 -4.84 -19.93
C ASN A 25 -4.10 -3.98 -19.14
N LEU A 26 -3.59 -3.02 -18.35
CA LEU A 26 -4.39 -2.16 -17.50
C LEU A 26 -3.75 -0.78 -17.40
N TYR A 27 -4.54 0.26 -17.54
CA TYR A 27 -4.06 1.63 -17.31
C TYR A 27 -4.95 2.34 -16.28
N ILE A 28 -4.34 3.24 -15.51
CA ILE A 28 -5.01 4.08 -14.52
C ILE A 28 -4.61 5.52 -14.79
N ARG A 29 -5.59 6.42 -14.87
CA ARG A 29 -5.36 7.84 -15.09
C ARG A 29 -5.11 8.55 -13.77
N GLU A 30 -4.58 9.74 -13.87
CA GLU A 30 -4.48 10.64 -12.72
C GLU A 30 -5.88 10.97 -12.16
N ASN A 31 -6.02 10.96 -10.84
CA ASN A 31 -7.28 11.18 -10.12
C ASN A 31 -8.41 10.18 -10.45
N GLU A 32 -8.08 9.02 -11.02
CA GLU A 32 -9.04 7.96 -11.30
C GLU A 32 -9.20 7.02 -10.09
N PHE A 33 -10.44 6.65 -9.78
CA PHE A 33 -10.76 5.58 -8.85
C PHE A 33 -11.08 4.31 -9.63
N LEU A 34 -10.20 3.32 -9.53
CA LEU A 34 -10.34 2.04 -10.22
C LEU A 34 -10.67 0.92 -9.22
N THR A 35 -11.68 0.11 -9.54
CA THR A 35 -12.04 -1.08 -8.76
C THR A 35 -11.76 -2.35 -9.55
N LEU A 36 -11.00 -3.28 -8.96
CA LEU A 36 -10.78 -4.61 -9.52
C LEU A 36 -11.83 -5.57 -8.96
N LEU A 37 -12.72 -6.07 -9.80
CA LEU A 37 -13.78 -7.02 -9.45
C LEU A 37 -13.46 -8.41 -10.02
N GLY A 38 -13.92 -9.44 -9.33
CA GLY A 38 -13.79 -10.82 -9.79
C GLY A 38 -13.77 -11.82 -8.63
N PRO A 39 -13.91 -13.13 -8.93
CA PRO A 39 -13.91 -14.19 -7.93
C PRO A 39 -12.56 -14.31 -7.20
N SER A 40 -12.54 -15.10 -6.11
CA SER A 40 -11.28 -15.41 -5.43
C SER A 40 -10.34 -16.14 -6.39
N GLY A 41 -9.05 -15.82 -6.35
CA GLY A 41 -8.02 -16.48 -7.19
C GLY A 41 -7.88 -15.91 -8.60
N CYS A 42 -8.68 -14.94 -9.06
CA CYS A 42 -8.58 -14.38 -10.42
C CYS A 42 -7.44 -13.36 -10.61
N GLY A 43 -6.43 -13.32 -9.76
CA GLY A 43 -5.24 -12.48 -9.96
C GLY A 43 -5.30 -11.05 -9.42
N LYS A 44 -6.40 -10.57 -8.79
CA LYS A 44 -6.50 -9.20 -8.26
C LYS A 44 -5.38 -8.85 -7.29
N THR A 45 -5.17 -9.67 -6.29
CA THR A 45 -4.10 -9.48 -5.30
C THR A 45 -2.73 -9.54 -5.95
N THR A 46 -2.52 -10.44 -6.90
CA THR A 46 -1.26 -10.54 -7.66
C THR A 46 -0.99 -9.27 -8.46
N THR A 47 -2.00 -8.74 -9.13
CA THR A 47 -1.91 -7.46 -9.86
C THR A 47 -1.51 -6.31 -8.93
N LEU A 48 -2.16 -6.18 -7.76
CA LEU A 48 -1.81 -5.16 -6.77
C LEU A 48 -0.41 -5.36 -6.18
N ARG A 49 0.01 -6.62 -5.95
CA ARG A 49 1.37 -6.94 -5.47
C ARG A 49 2.43 -6.57 -6.51
N ILE A 50 2.18 -6.85 -7.79
CA ILE A 50 3.07 -6.45 -8.89
C ILE A 50 3.15 -4.94 -8.98
N LEU A 51 2.03 -4.23 -8.92
CA LEU A 51 2.00 -2.77 -8.92
C LEU A 51 2.75 -2.18 -7.72
N GLY A 52 2.57 -2.73 -6.52
CA GLY A 52 3.26 -2.31 -5.31
C GLY A 52 4.74 -2.72 -5.23
N GLY A 53 5.24 -3.57 -6.13
CA GLY A 53 6.63 -4.06 -6.13
C GLY A 53 6.90 -5.16 -5.11
N PHE A 54 5.86 -5.80 -4.56
CA PHE A 54 5.96 -6.97 -3.68
C PHE A 54 6.04 -8.28 -4.46
N GLU A 55 5.81 -8.23 -5.77
CA GLU A 55 5.92 -9.33 -6.71
C GLU A 55 6.47 -8.81 -8.03
N THR A 56 7.32 -9.61 -8.69
CA THR A 56 7.84 -9.29 -10.03
C THR A 56 7.07 -10.10 -11.07
N PRO A 57 6.58 -9.49 -12.15
CA PRO A 57 5.96 -10.23 -13.23
C PRO A 57 6.98 -11.11 -13.96
N ASP A 58 6.52 -12.22 -14.56
CA ASP A 58 7.38 -13.09 -15.39
C ASP A 58 7.60 -12.46 -16.77
N LYS A 59 6.60 -11.69 -17.25
CA LYS A 59 6.66 -10.92 -18.50
C LYS A 59 5.93 -9.60 -18.34
N GLY A 60 6.27 -8.64 -19.23
CA GLY A 60 5.62 -7.34 -19.28
C GLY A 60 6.31 -6.28 -18.46
N GLN A 61 5.69 -5.12 -18.38
CA GLN A 61 6.26 -3.92 -17.75
C GLN A 61 5.22 -3.18 -16.92
N VAL A 62 5.69 -2.58 -15.82
CA VAL A 62 4.94 -1.65 -14.98
C VAL A 62 5.50 -0.26 -15.20
N ILE A 63 4.71 0.62 -15.80
CA ILE A 63 5.09 2.01 -16.08
C ILE A 63 4.34 2.93 -15.12
N PHE A 64 5.05 3.80 -14.42
CA PHE A 64 4.51 4.83 -13.53
C PHE A 64 5.05 6.20 -13.94
N GLU A 65 4.19 7.16 -14.21
CA GLU A 65 4.57 8.50 -14.72
C GLU A 65 5.54 8.44 -15.90
N GLY A 66 5.33 7.48 -16.82
CA GLY A 66 6.19 7.27 -17.99
C GLY A 66 7.54 6.60 -17.70
N ARG A 67 7.81 6.17 -16.47
CA ARG A 67 9.04 5.48 -16.08
C ARG A 67 8.77 4.01 -15.83
N ASP A 68 9.64 3.14 -16.30
CA ASP A 68 9.60 1.72 -15.99
C ASP A 68 10.02 1.49 -14.51
N ILE A 69 9.11 0.96 -13.72
CA ILE A 69 9.32 0.62 -12.32
C ILE A 69 9.23 -0.89 -12.04
N THR A 70 9.22 -1.72 -13.08
CA THR A 70 9.00 -3.16 -13.00
C THR A 70 9.88 -3.83 -11.96
N ASN A 71 11.17 -3.50 -11.96
CA ASN A 71 12.18 -4.09 -11.08
C ASN A 71 12.50 -3.24 -9.84
N LEU A 72 11.77 -2.14 -9.61
CA LEU A 72 11.98 -1.34 -8.42
C LEU A 72 11.32 -1.98 -7.19
N PRO A 73 12.04 -2.09 -6.06
CA PRO A 73 11.46 -2.57 -4.81
C PRO A 73 10.41 -1.59 -4.26
N PRO A 74 9.49 -2.03 -3.37
CA PRO A 74 8.39 -1.20 -2.86
C PRO A 74 8.83 0.14 -2.29
N ASN A 75 9.95 0.17 -1.54
CA ASN A 75 10.46 1.37 -0.89
C ASN A 75 11.05 2.42 -1.85
N LYS A 76 11.22 2.08 -3.13
CA LYS A 76 11.67 3.00 -4.19
C LYS A 76 10.55 3.41 -5.15
N ARG A 77 9.34 2.91 -4.95
CA ARG A 77 8.16 3.30 -5.73
C ARG A 77 7.41 4.42 -5.01
N ASN A 78 6.97 5.44 -5.76
CA ASN A 78 6.10 6.49 -5.23
C ASN A 78 4.64 6.03 -5.17
N LEU A 79 4.42 4.85 -4.61
CA LEU A 79 3.11 4.21 -4.47
C LEU A 79 2.93 3.76 -3.02
N ASN A 80 1.75 3.98 -2.47
CA ASN A 80 1.39 3.52 -1.14
C ASN A 80 0.37 2.39 -1.23
N THR A 81 0.56 1.35 -0.43
CA THR A 81 -0.35 0.22 -0.34
C THR A 81 -0.97 0.17 1.05
N VAL A 82 -2.30 0.15 1.13
CA VAL A 82 -3.03 -0.14 2.36
C VAL A 82 -3.32 -1.64 2.38
N PHE A 83 -2.74 -2.35 3.36
CA PHE A 83 -2.92 -3.80 3.48
C PHE A 83 -4.25 -4.15 4.16
N GLN A 84 -4.86 -5.24 3.73
CA GLN A 84 -6.13 -5.73 4.26
C GLN A 84 -6.08 -6.03 5.78
N LYS A 85 -4.92 -6.41 6.31
CA LYS A 85 -4.67 -6.64 7.75
C LYS A 85 -3.97 -5.46 8.43
N TYR A 86 -4.17 -4.25 7.93
CA TYR A 86 -3.72 -2.96 8.52
C TYR A 86 -2.22 -2.81 8.78
N ALA A 87 -1.40 -3.85 8.64
CA ALA A 87 0.07 -3.86 8.76
C ALA A 87 0.63 -3.08 9.98
N LEU A 88 -0.08 -3.08 11.10
CA LEU A 88 0.39 -2.48 12.35
C LEU A 88 1.51 -3.33 12.96
N PHE A 89 2.49 -2.68 13.56
CA PHE A 89 3.52 -3.32 14.35
C PHE A 89 2.96 -3.70 15.73
N PRO A 90 2.73 -4.98 16.04
CA PRO A 90 2.03 -5.38 17.27
C PRO A 90 2.82 -5.10 18.54
N HIS A 91 4.14 -4.97 18.43
CA HIS A 91 5.07 -4.69 19.53
C HIS A 91 5.31 -3.20 19.78
N MET A 92 4.63 -2.33 19.03
CA MET A 92 4.70 -0.87 19.15
C MET A 92 3.37 -0.32 19.65
N THR A 93 3.42 0.72 20.46
CA THR A 93 2.22 1.49 20.82
C THR A 93 1.61 2.17 19.59
N ILE A 94 0.43 2.71 19.78
CA ILE A 94 -0.27 3.43 18.72
C ILE A 94 0.49 4.68 18.28
N ALA A 95 0.99 5.44 19.24
CA ALA A 95 1.83 6.61 18.95
C ALA A 95 3.10 6.21 18.18
N GLU A 96 3.72 5.10 18.53
CA GLU A 96 4.92 4.59 17.85
C GLU A 96 4.61 4.12 16.43
N ASN A 97 3.48 3.44 16.21
CA ASN A 97 3.02 3.07 14.87
C ASN A 97 2.81 4.30 13.98
N ILE A 98 2.10 5.33 14.48
CA ILE A 98 1.89 6.59 13.75
C ILE A 98 3.24 7.29 13.47
N ALA A 99 4.14 7.29 14.45
CA ALA A 99 5.44 7.95 14.34
C ALA A 99 6.42 7.23 13.42
N PHE A 100 6.25 5.96 13.14
CA PHE A 100 7.25 5.11 12.50
C PHE A 100 7.78 5.68 11.17
N GLY A 101 6.90 5.97 10.23
CA GLY A 101 7.28 6.54 8.94
C GLY A 101 7.90 7.94 9.06
N LEU A 102 7.43 8.76 10.00
CA LEU A 102 7.96 10.10 10.25
C LEU A 102 9.38 10.06 10.85
N LYS A 103 9.66 9.08 11.73
CA LYS A 103 11.00 8.84 12.28
C LYS A 103 11.98 8.43 11.18
N ILE A 104 11.59 7.49 10.32
CA ILE A 104 12.42 7.06 9.17
C ILE A 104 12.68 8.23 8.22
N SER A 105 11.71 9.11 8.02
CA SER A 105 11.84 10.31 7.18
C SER A 105 12.62 11.44 7.86
N GLY A 106 13.21 11.23 9.04
CA GLY A 106 14.05 12.20 9.74
C GLY A 106 13.31 13.44 10.25
N LYS A 107 11.99 13.36 10.47
CA LYS A 107 11.22 14.50 10.98
C LYS A 107 11.57 14.82 12.42
N SER A 108 11.47 16.12 12.81
CA SER A 108 11.75 16.55 14.16
C SER A 108 10.78 15.97 15.19
N LYS A 109 11.23 15.80 16.43
CA LYS A 109 10.42 15.26 17.53
C LYS A 109 9.15 16.09 17.79
N SER A 110 9.24 17.42 17.70
CA SER A 110 8.07 18.29 17.83
C SER A 110 7.04 18.00 16.73
N TYR A 111 7.47 17.99 15.47
CA TYR A 111 6.60 17.68 14.33
C TYR A 111 5.91 16.32 14.47
N ILE A 112 6.66 15.28 14.90
CA ILE A 112 6.11 13.94 15.12
C ILE A 112 5.01 13.98 16.19
N ASN A 113 5.25 14.64 17.33
CA ASN A 113 4.27 14.72 18.41
C ASN A 113 2.98 15.45 17.97
N ASP A 114 3.11 16.53 17.20
CA ASP A 114 1.95 17.26 16.68
C ASP A 114 1.15 16.40 15.70
N LYS A 115 1.84 15.62 14.86
CA LYS A 115 1.17 14.70 13.91
C LYS A 115 0.48 13.52 14.60
N ILE A 116 1.06 12.98 15.68
CA ILE A 116 0.41 11.94 16.49
C ILE A 116 -0.91 12.46 17.05
N LYS A 117 -0.89 13.63 17.73
CA LYS A 117 -2.09 14.24 18.29
C LYS A 117 -3.14 14.53 17.22
N TYR A 118 -2.73 15.11 16.10
CA TYR A 118 -3.62 15.38 14.99
C TYR A 118 -4.28 14.11 14.43
N ALA A 119 -3.50 13.04 14.17
CA ALA A 119 -4.00 11.80 13.64
C ALA A 119 -5.00 11.12 14.60
N LEU A 120 -4.68 11.07 15.89
CA LEU A 120 -5.57 10.49 16.91
C LEU A 120 -6.88 11.25 17.02
N LYS A 121 -6.84 12.58 17.02
CA LYS A 121 -8.02 13.43 17.03
C LYS A 121 -8.89 13.20 15.79
N LEU A 122 -8.29 13.11 14.61
CA LEU A 122 -9.00 12.87 13.34
C LEU A 122 -9.84 11.60 13.36
N VAL A 123 -9.37 10.57 14.07
CA VAL A 123 -10.04 9.26 14.14
C VAL A 123 -10.77 9.02 15.48
N ASN A 124 -10.94 10.06 16.31
CA ASN A 124 -11.59 10.01 17.63
C ASN A 124 -10.96 8.99 18.58
N LEU A 125 -9.64 9.02 18.71
CA LEU A 125 -8.87 8.11 19.55
C LEU A 125 -7.89 8.87 20.45
N ASP A 126 -8.26 10.09 20.87
CA ASP A 126 -7.51 10.85 21.86
C ASP A 126 -7.34 10.05 23.16
N GLY A 127 -6.14 10.08 23.75
CA GLY A 127 -5.81 9.32 24.96
C GLY A 127 -5.44 7.84 24.75
N PHE A 128 -5.33 7.40 23.48
CA PHE A 128 -4.94 6.02 23.14
C PHE A 128 -3.47 5.88 22.74
N GLU A 129 -2.68 6.91 22.90
CA GLU A 129 -1.28 6.99 22.45
C GLU A 129 -0.44 5.81 22.91
N ASN A 130 -0.58 5.45 24.19
CA ASN A 130 0.23 4.43 24.86
C ASN A 130 -0.38 3.01 24.80
N ARG A 131 -1.52 2.83 24.14
CA ARG A 131 -2.13 1.51 24.01
C ARG A 131 -1.45 0.69 22.91
N MET A 132 -1.47 -0.63 23.10
CA MET A 132 -1.03 -1.58 22.08
C MET A 132 -2.14 -1.83 21.05
N PRO A 133 -1.82 -2.15 19.79
CA PRO A 133 -2.81 -2.44 18.73
C PRO A 133 -3.86 -3.49 19.14
N ASP A 134 -3.43 -4.56 19.79
CA ASP A 134 -4.32 -5.68 20.20
C ASP A 134 -5.37 -5.29 21.24
N SER A 135 -5.19 -4.16 21.92
CA SER A 135 -6.17 -3.65 22.91
C SER A 135 -7.36 -2.95 22.26
N LEU A 136 -7.44 -2.91 20.94
CA LEU A 136 -8.43 -2.18 20.18
C LEU A 136 -9.45 -3.11 19.53
N SER A 137 -10.70 -2.64 19.43
CA SER A 137 -11.71 -3.32 18.62
C SER A 137 -11.34 -3.27 17.12
N GLY A 138 -11.82 -4.26 16.34
CA GLY A 138 -11.54 -4.32 14.91
C GLY A 138 -11.86 -3.02 14.13
N GLY A 139 -12.93 -2.30 14.51
CA GLY A 139 -13.26 -1.00 13.91
C GLY A 139 -12.31 0.12 14.28
N GLN A 140 -11.67 0.07 15.46
CA GLN A 140 -10.64 1.02 15.88
C GLN A 140 -9.30 0.74 15.21
N THR A 141 -9.02 -0.51 14.90
CA THR A 141 -7.81 -0.92 14.16
C THR A 141 -7.87 -0.44 12.71
N ALA A 142 -9.03 -0.56 12.06
CA ALA A 142 -9.24 -0.11 10.67
C ALA A 142 -9.03 1.39 10.46
N ARG A 143 -9.33 2.22 11.45
CA ARG A 143 -9.20 3.68 11.37
C ARG A 143 -7.75 4.19 11.42
N ARG A 144 -6.76 3.32 11.53
CA ARG A 144 -5.34 3.67 11.74
C ARG A 144 -4.40 3.18 10.66
N ALA A 145 -4.86 2.27 9.81
CA ALA A 145 -4.17 1.82 8.63
C ALA A 145 -4.34 2.84 7.51
#